data_c27713ef3aa79108e80d7f8f870f9488
#
_entry.id   c27713ef3aa79108e80d7f8f870f9488
#
_cell.length_a   1.000
_cell.length_b   1.000
_cell.length_c   1.000
_cell.angle_alpha   90.00
_cell.angle_beta   90.00
_cell.angle_gamma   90.00
#
_symmetry.space_group_name_H-M   'P 1'
#
loop_
_entity.id
_entity.type
_entity.pdbx_description
1 polymer ?
#
loop_
_entity_poly.entity_id
_entity_poly.type
_entity_poly.pdbx_seq_one_letter_code
_entity_poly.pdbx_strand_id
1 'polypeptide(L)'
;MARELTKRAVDSAVRADNKEAGAIWQGIAAQREAAYGIGTEARPLAAKALKLAPASQGAEVEAALAFALAGDAARAESLAQDLRKRFPLDTQMQSLWLPAIQAQLALNHNNPSLALKTLQVALPPVEFGVITFAANLGSSCLYPTYVRGEAYLAAGQGSAAAAEFQKILDHSGIVWNCWTGALAHLGKARANALQSRTSQGAEADAARVRALATYKHFLTLWKDADSDIPMLKEAKAEYAKLQ
;
A
#
# COMPACT_ATOMS: atom_id res chain seq x y z
N MET A 1 4.05 -1.90 -19.58
CA MET A 1 5.00 -0.76 -19.46
C MET A 1 5.67 -0.68 -18.08
N ALA A 2 4.96 -0.58 -16.95
CA ALA A 2 5.59 -0.44 -15.61
C ALA A 2 6.56 -1.57 -15.24
N ARG A 3 6.22 -2.84 -15.52
CA ARG A 3 7.10 -4.01 -15.29
C ARG A 3 8.41 -3.91 -16.06
N GLU A 4 8.35 -3.47 -17.33
CA GLU A 4 9.54 -3.30 -18.17
C GLU A 4 10.44 -2.17 -17.64
N LEU A 5 9.86 -1.05 -17.21
CA LEU A 5 10.63 0.05 -16.61
C LEU A 5 11.30 -0.39 -15.29
N THR A 6 10.60 -1.16 -14.45
CA THR A 6 11.20 -1.73 -13.24
C THR A 6 12.38 -2.63 -13.58
N LYS A 7 12.23 -3.55 -14.55
CA LYS A 7 13.31 -4.43 -14.95
C LYS A 7 14.53 -3.64 -15.43
N ARG A 8 14.33 -2.65 -16.30
CA ARG A 8 15.41 -1.79 -16.79
C ARG A 8 16.12 -1.01 -15.67
N ALA A 9 15.37 -0.51 -14.68
CA ALA A 9 15.92 0.17 -13.52
C ALA A 9 16.78 -0.77 -12.67
N VAL A 10 16.28 -1.96 -12.36
CA VAL A 10 17.02 -3.00 -11.61
C VAL A 10 18.28 -3.42 -12.37
N ASP A 11 18.16 -3.73 -13.66
CA ASP A 11 19.31 -4.10 -14.50
C ASP A 11 20.37 -2.99 -14.56
N SER A 12 19.94 -1.73 -14.60
CA SER A 12 20.83 -0.57 -14.56
C SER A 12 21.57 -0.45 -13.24
N ALA A 13 20.85 -0.60 -12.12
CA ALA A 13 21.45 -0.57 -10.78
C ALA A 13 22.47 -1.70 -10.58
N VAL A 14 22.16 -2.91 -11.05
CA VAL A 14 23.06 -4.06 -10.98
C VAL A 14 24.32 -3.82 -11.81
N ARG A 15 24.21 -3.26 -13.03
CA ARG A 15 25.38 -2.91 -13.86
C ARG A 15 26.25 -1.84 -13.21
N ALA A 16 25.67 -0.93 -12.43
CA ALA A 16 26.37 0.12 -11.69
C ALA A 16 26.89 -0.37 -10.32
N ASP A 17 26.84 -1.67 -10.05
CA ASP A 17 27.16 -2.30 -8.75
C ASP A 17 26.38 -1.74 -7.54
N ASN A 18 25.23 -1.11 -7.81
CA ASN A 18 24.32 -0.62 -6.77
C ASN A 18 23.17 -1.63 -6.55
N LYS A 19 23.52 -2.81 -6.04
CA LYS A 19 22.58 -3.92 -5.83
C LYS A 19 21.47 -3.57 -4.84
N GLU A 20 21.78 -2.76 -3.83
CA GLU A 20 20.81 -2.33 -2.82
C GLU A 20 19.67 -1.52 -3.47
N ALA A 21 19.99 -0.50 -4.26
CA ALA A 21 18.96 0.26 -4.98
C ALA A 21 18.12 -0.63 -5.90
N GLY A 22 18.76 -1.55 -6.63
CA GLY A 22 18.05 -2.53 -7.46
C GLY A 22 17.11 -3.42 -6.65
N ALA A 23 17.53 -3.87 -5.46
CA ALA A 23 16.72 -4.70 -4.58
C ALA A 23 15.51 -3.93 -4.01
N ILE A 24 15.71 -2.68 -3.59
CA ILE A 24 14.61 -1.83 -3.10
C ILE A 24 13.58 -1.60 -4.23
N TRP A 25 13.98 -1.24 -5.43
CA TRP A 25 13.05 -1.08 -6.56
C TRP A 25 12.32 -2.37 -6.92
N GLN A 26 12.98 -3.52 -6.76
CA GLN A 26 12.37 -4.84 -6.94
C GLN A 26 11.32 -5.10 -5.85
N GLY A 27 11.58 -4.70 -4.59
CA GLY A 27 10.64 -4.78 -3.47
C GLY A 27 9.41 -3.89 -3.67
N ILE A 28 9.62 -2.63 -4.07
CA ILE A 28 8.55 -1.69 -4.41
C ILE A 28 7.67 -2.23 -5.56
N ALA A 29 8.29 -2.83 -6.58
CA ALA A 29 7.54 -3.47 -7.65
C ALA A 29 6.71 -4.66 -7.14
N ALA A 30 7.26 -5.45 -6.22
CA ALA A 30 6.53 -6.54 -5.59
C ALA A 30 5.30 -6.05 -4.81
N GLN A 31 5.43 -4.96 -4.06
CA GLN A 31 4.29 -4.34 -3.38
C GLN A 31 3.22 -3.87 -4.37
N ARG A 32 3.61 -3.22 -5.46
CA ARG A 32 2.67 -2.78 -6.49
C ARG A 32 1.90 -3.96 -7.07
N GLU A 33 2.57 -5.05 -7.45
CA GLU A 33 1.90 -6.24 -7.97
C GLU A 33 0.94 -6.84 -6.94
N ALA A 34 1.36 -6.92 -5.66
CA ALA A 34 0.50 -7.40 -4.57
C ALA A 34 -0.73 -6.52 -4.37
N ALA A 35 -0.55 -5.20 -4.29
CA ALA A 35 -1.62 -4.23 -4.12
C ALA A 35 -2.63 -4.21 -5.28
N TYR A 36 -2.18 -4.58 -6.48
CA TYR A 36 -3.04 -4.72 -7.66
C TYR A 36 -3.75 -6.09 -7.75
N GLY A 37 -3.54 -6.97 -6.75
CA GLY A 37 -4.16 -8.28 -6.67
C GLY A 37 -3.38 -9.40 -7.38
N ILE A 38 -2.13 -9.16 -7.77
CA ILE A 38 -1.30 -10.12 -8.53
C ILE A 38 -0.24 -10.75 -7.61
N GLY A 39 -0.72 -11.40 -6.54
CA GLY A 39 0.15 -12.01 -5.53
C GLY A 39 1.09 -13.09 -6.07
N THR A 40 0.71 -13.78 -7.16
CA THR A 40 1.55 -14.77 -7.84
C THR A 40 2.81 -14.17 -8.44
N GLU A 41 2.78 -12.92 -8.88
CA GLU A 41 3.94 -12.17 -9.39
C GLU A 41 4.70 -11.49 -8.25
N ALA A 42 3.98 -10.99 -7.25
CA ALA A 42 4.55 -10.25 -6.14
C ALA A 42 5.54 -11.08 -5.31
N ARG A 43 5.16 -12.30 -4.93
CA ARG A 43 5.99 -13.17 -4.07
C ARG A 43 7.37 -13.48 -4.67
N PRO A 44 7.50 -13.93 -5.94
CA PRO A 44 8.81 -14.15 -6.55
C PRO A 44 9.62 -12.85 -6.71
N LEU A 45 8.98 -11.70 -6.94
CA LEU A 45 9.66 -10.41 -7.00
C LEU A 45 10.27 -10.02 -5.64
N ALA A 46 9.50 -10.14 -4.56
CA ALA A 46 9.99 -9.90 -3.20
C ALA A 46 11.16 -10.85 -2.84
N ALA A 47 11.04 -12.14 -3.18
CA ALA A 47 12.13 -13.08 -2.96
C ALA A 47 13.40 -12.76 -3.77
N LYS A 48 13.26 -12.23 -5.00
CA LYS A 48 14.41 -11.77 -5.80
C LYS A 48 15.07 -10.53 -5.19
N ALA A 49 14.30 -9.60 -4.62
CA ALA A 49 14.84 -8.44 -3.90
C ALA A 49 15.77 -8.88 -2.76
N LEU A 50 15.30 -9.81 -1.92
CA LEU A 50 16.10 -10.36 -0.81
C LEU A 50 17.36 -11.10 -1.28
N LYS A 51 17.32 -11.78 -2.44
CA LYS A 51 18.50 -12.44 -3.00
C LYS A 51 19.52 -11.46 -3.55
N LEU A 52 19.06 -10.33 -4.09
CA LEU A 52 19.93 -9.33 -4.70
C LEU A 52 20.73 -8.55 -3.66
N ALA A 53 20.12 -8.23 -2.51
CA ALA A 53 20.78 -7.54 -1.40
C ALA A 53 20.33 -8.12 -0.03
N PRO A 54 20.86 -9.27 0.40
CA PRO A 54 20.37 -10.01 1.55
C PRO A 54 20.47 -9.29 2.90
N ALA A 55 21.36 -8.31 3.02
CA ALA A 55 21.58 -7.55 4.24
C ALA A 55 21.03 -6.11 4.18
N SER A 56 20.32 -5.76 3.11
CA SER A 56 19.77 -4.42 2.95
C SER A 56 18.50 -4.28 3.76
N GLN A 57 18.52 -3.41 4.77
CA GLN A 57 17.36 -3.03 5.56
C GLN A 57 16.21 -2.55 4.67
N GLY A 58 16.51 -1.71 3.66
CA GLY A 58 15.52 -1.21 2.72
C GLY A 58 14.86 -2.31 1.89
N ALA A 59 15.65 -3.25 1.34
CA ALA A 59 15.10 -4.37 0.58
C ALA A 59 14.24 -5.29 1.45
N GLU A 60 14.62 -5.51 2.70
CA GLU A 60 13.90 -6.38 3.63
C GLU A 60 12.56 -5.78 4.06
N VAL A 61 12.46 -4.48 4.37
CA VAL A 61 11.19 -3.84 4.73
C VAL A 61 10.22 -3.81 3.56
N GLU A 62 10.71 -3.50 2.34
CA GLU A 62 9.88 -3.51 1.14
C GLU A 62 9.38 -4.92 0.80
N ALA A 63 10.25 -5.94 0.94
CA ALA A 63 9.86 -7.34 0.73
C ALA A 63 8.88 -7.84 1.79
N ALA A 64 9.07 -7.48 3.07
CA ALA A 64 8.17 -7.88 4.15
C ALA A 64 6.76 -7.33 3.93
N LEU A 65 6.64 -6.04 3.56
CA LEU A 65 5.34 -5.44 3.24
C LEU A 65 4.73 -6.07 1.98
N ALA A 66 5.55 -6.36 0.95
CA ALA A 66 5.08 -7.05 -0.25
C ALA A 66 4.53 -8.45 0.05
N PHE A 67 5.20 -9.23 0.91
CA PHE A 67 4.70 -10.53 1.35
C PHE A 67 3.39 -10.42 2.15
N ALA A 68 3.30 -9.43 3.05
CA ALA A 68 2.08 -9.17 3.79
C ALA A 68 0.91 -8.84 2.85
N LEU A 69 1.09 -7.91 1.91
CA LEU A 69 0.10 -7.55 0.89
C LEU A 69 -0.28 -8.74 -0.01
N ALA A 70 0.67 -9.62 -0.33
CA ALA A 70 0.45 -10.82 -1.15
C ALA A 70 -0.15 -12.01 -0.37
N GLY A 71 -0.48 -11.85 0.92
CA GLY A 71 -1.03 -12.89 1.78
C GLY A 71 -0.04 -13.97 2.19
N ASP A 72 1.27 -13.73 2.07
CA ASP A 72 2.32 -14.63 2.55
C ASP A 72 2.72 -14.26 3.99
N ALA A 73 1.83 -14.55 4.93
CA ALA A 73 1.98 -14.16 6.32
C ALA A 73 3.26 -14.72 6.94
N ALA A 74 3.60 -15.97 6.68
CA ALA A 74 4.75 -16.63 7.29
C ALA A 74 6.07 -15.91 6.97
N ARG A 75 6.31 -15.54 5.70
CA ARG A 75 7.52 -14.80 5.31
C ARG A 75 7.51 -13.36 5.82
N ALA A 76 6.35 -12.70 5.79
CA ALA A 76 6.22 -11.34 6.31
C ALA A 76 6.49 -11.27 7.81
N GLU A 77 5.93 -12.20 8.60
CA GLU A 77 6.15 -12.29 10.05
C GLU A 77 7.61 -12.59 10.40
N SER A 78 8.23 -13.55 9.70
CA SER A 78 9.63 -13.89 9.91
C SER A 78 10.56 -12.69 9.68
N LEU A 79 10.37 -11.96 8.58
CA LEU A 79 11.14 -10.75 8.28
C LEU A 79 10.87 -9.65 9.30
N ALA A 80 9.60 -9.40 9.67
CA ALA A 80 9.26 -8.39 10.66
C ALA A 80 9.87 -8.67 12.05
N GLN A 81 9.91 -9.93 12.45
CA GLN A 81 10.55 -10.34 13.72
C GLN A 81 12.07 -10.12 13.68
N ASP A 82 12.73 -10.47 12.59
CA ASP A 82 14.16 -10.27 12.42
C ASP A 82 14.51 -8.79 12.38
N LEU A 83 13.81 -7.99 11.59
CA LEU A 83 13.98 -6.53 11.52
C LEU A 83 13.80 -5.85 12.89
N ARG A 84 12.79 -6.27 13.67
CA ARG A 84 12.57 -5.75 15.03
C ARG A 84 13.75 -6.02 15.94
N LYS A 85 14.34 -7.21 15.88
CA LYS A 85 15.48 -7.60 16.71
C LYS A 85 16.76 -6.85 16.33
N ARG A 86 17.00 -6.68 15.03
CA ARG A 86 18.22 -6.02 14.54
C ARG A 86 18.19 -4.50 14.67
N PHE A 87 17.00 -3.88 14.59
CA PHE A 87 16.83 -2.43 14.57
C PHE A 87 15.90 -1.92 15.69
N PRO A 88 16.18 -2.24 16.99
CA PRO A 88 15.25 -1.91 18.08
C PRO A 88 15.13 -0.41 18.36
N LEU A 89 16.12 0.39 17.98
CA LEU A 89 16.20 1.84 18.22
C LEU A 89 15.96 2.67 16.95
N ASP A 90 15.71 2.05 15.83
CA ASP A 90 15.42 2.75 14.58
C ASP A 90 13.96 3.26 14.59
N THR A 91 13.80 4.58 14.64
CA THR A 91 12.50 5.23 14.73
C THR A 91 11.61 4.91 13.52
N GLN A 92 12.17 4.90 12.29
CA GLN A 92 11.40 4.57 11.10
C GLN A 92 10.98 3.11 11.09
N MET A 93 11.86 2.21 11.51
CA MET A 93 11.55 0.79 11.66
C MET A 93 10.41 0.58 12.64
N GLN A 94 10.50 1.16 13.84
CA GLN A 94 9.56 0.91 14.94
C GLN A 94 8.23 1.65 14.77
N SER A 95 8.23 2.84 14.12
CA SER A 95 7.05 3.71 14.05
C SER A 95 6.42 3.82 12.65
N LEU A 96 7.03 3.24 11.61
CA LEU A 96 6.50 3.28 10.25
C LEU A 96 6.40 1.87 9.64
N TRP A 97 7.54 1.19 9.46
CA TRP A 97 7.60 -0.07 8.71
C TRP A 97 6.93 -1.23 9.44
N LEU A 98 7.38 -1.53 10.66
CA LEU A 98 6.82 -2.64 11.44
C LEU A 98 5.33 -2.46 11.73
N PRO A 99 4.83 -1.27 12.11
CA PRO A 99 3.39 -1.06 12.26
C PRO A 99 2.60 -1.29 10.97
N ALA A 100 3.09 -0.83 9.82
CA ALA A 100 2.42 -1.06 8.53
C ALA A 100 2.35 -2.54 8.17
N ILE A 101 3.47 -3.27 8.29
CA ILE A 101 3.55 -4.71 8.02
C ILE A 101 2.60 -5.49 8.95
N GLN A 102 2.65 -5.20 10.25
CA GLN A 102 1.85 -5.91 11.25
C GLN A 102 0.35 -5.61 11.13
N ALA A 103 0.00 -4.36 10.80
CA ALA A 103 -1.39 -4.00 10.54
C ALA A 103 -1.92 -4.71 9.30
N GLN A 104 -1.12 -4.81 8.24
CA GLN A 104 -1.50 -5.58 7.06
C GLN A 104 -1.69 -7.07 7.38
N LEU A 105 -0.81 -7.66 8.19
CA LEU A 105 -0.97 -9.04 8.68
C LEU A 105 -2.25 -9.21 9.52
N ALA A 106 -2.57 -8.24 10.39
CA ALA A 106 -3.82 -8.26 11.15
C ALA A 106 -5.06 -8.20 10.23
N LEU A 107 -5.01 -7.41 9.15
CA LEU A 107 -6.08 -7.38 8.14
C LEU A 107 -6.23 -8.71 7.42
N ASN A 108 -5.13 -9.37 7.08
CA ASN A 108 -5.16 -10.71 6.46
C ASN A 108 -5.83 -11.77 7.36
N HIS A 109 -5.77 -11.57 8.68
CA HIS A 109 -6.46 -12.38 9.69
C HIS A 109 -7.87 -11.86 10.05
N ASN A 110 -8.45 -10.96 9.25
CA ASN A 110 -9.75 -10.33 9.50
C ASN A 110 -9.86 -9.65 10.88
N ASN A 111 -8.76 -9.04 11.35
CA ASN A 111 -8.71 -8.33 12.63
C ASN A 111 -8.41 -6.83 12.44
N PRO A 112 -9.38 -6.05 11.94
CA PRO A 112 -9.19 -4.62 11.71
C PRO A 112 -8.94 -3.83 12.99
N SER A 113 -9.51 -4.27 14.14
CA SER A 113 -9.29 -3.62 15.44
C SER A 113 -7.82 -3.71 15.85
N LEU A 114 -7.16 -4.86 15.66
CA LEU A 114 -5.75 -5.02 15.93
C LEU A 114 -4.91 -4.17 14.95
N ALA A 115 -5.29 -4.13 13.67
CA ALA A 115 -4.61 -3.29 12.68
C ALA A 115 -4.62 -1.81 13.09
N LEU A 116 -5.79 -1.28 13.47
CA LEU A 116 -5.93 0.11 13.93
C LEU A 116 -5.11 0.38 15.20
N LYS A 117 -5.14 -0.54 16.18
CA LYS A 117 -4.35 -0.43 17.41
C LYS A 117 -2.84 -0.40 17.10
N THR A 118 -2.38 -1.26 16.21
CA THR A 118 -0.98 -1.35 15.82
C THR A 118 -0.49 -0.05 15.15
N LEU A 119 -1.35 0.60 14.37
CA LEU A 119 -1.02 1.84 13.67
C LEU A 119 -1.05 3.11 14.52
N GLN A 120 -1.45 3.02 15.80
CA GLN A 120 -1.47 4.18 16.70
C GLN A 120 -0.06 4.74 17.00
N VAL A 121 0.99 3.94 16.84
CA VAL A 121 2.38 4.37 17.03
C VAL A 121 2.95 5.11 15.81
N ALA A 122 2.30 5.01 14.65
CA ALA A 122 2.69 5.73 13.44
C ALA A 122 2.20 7.18 13.55
N LEU A 123 3.06 8.05 14.09
CA LEU A 123 2.75 9.46 14.30
C LEU A 123 2.98 10.29 13.03
N PRO A 124 2.20 11.36 12.80
CA PRO A 124 2.32 12.20 11.62
C PRO A 124 3.75 12.65 11.27
N PRO A 125 4.62 13.07 12.20
CA PRO A 125 5.99 13.44 11.86
C PRO A 125 6.81 12.32 11.23
N VAL A 126 6.50 11.05 11.56
CA VAL A 126 7.17 9.88 10.97
C VAL A 126 6.50 9.47 9.66
N GLU A 127 5.17 9.47 9.62
CA GLU A 127 4.39 9.10 8.40
C GLU A 127 4.68 10.03 7.23
N PHE A 128 4.78 11.34 7.48
CA PHE A 128 5.04 12.36 6.47
C PHE A 128 6.54 12.69 6.33
N GLY A 129 7.39 12.00 7.06
CA GLY A 129 8.83 12.20 7.04
C GLY A 129 9.50 11.59 5.82
N VAL A 130 10.78 11.94 5.66
CA VAL A 130 11.64 11.37 4.62
C VAL A 130 12.12 9.99 5.07
N ILE A 131 12.03 9.00 4.18
CA ILE A 131 12.63 7.68 4.40
C ILE A 131 14.14 7.75 4.14
N THR A 132 14.94 7.15 5.02
CA THR A 132 16.39 7.13 4.91
C THR A 132 16.94 6.14 3.87
N PHE A 133 16.13 5.19 3.41
CA PHE A 133 16.52 4.26 2.33
C PHE A 133 16.35 4.94 0.97
N ALA A 134 17.43 5.41 0.42
CA ALA A 134 17.46 6.43 -0.61
C ALA A 134 17.05 5.99 -2.05
N ALA A 135 16.60 4.75 -2.27
CA ALA A 135 16.31 4.31 -3.63
C ALA A 135 15.01 4.88 -4.23
N ASN A 136 14.11 5.38 -3.39
CA ASN A 136 12.84 5.97 -3.79
C ASN A 136 12.76 7.50 -3.57
N LEU A 137 13.89 8.17 -3.61
CA LEU A 137 14.01 9.62 -3.43
C LEU A 137 13.50 10.15 -2.07
N GLY A 138 13.43 9.27 -1.06
CA GLY A 138 13.03 9.64 0.29
C GLY A 138 11.52 9.75 0.52
N SER A 139 10.69 9.23 -0.37
CA SER A 139 9.22 9.21 -0.18
C SER A 139 8.80 8.12 0.79
N SER A 140 7.93 8.46 1.76
CA SER A 140 7.35 7.49 2.69
C SER A 140 6.23 6.64 2.09
N CYS A 141 5.76 6.96 0.89
CA CYS A 141 4.58 6.36 0.26
C CYS A 141 3.32 6.30 1.14
N LEU A 142 3.36 6.86 2.33
CA LEU A 142 2.27 6.90 3.33
C LEU A 142 1.65 5.51 3.58
N TYR A 143 2.49 4.47 3.69
CA TYR A 143 2.02 3.09 3.91
C TYR A 143 1.15 2.94 5.15
N PRO A 144 1.50 3.48 6.35
CA PRO A 144 0.64 3.37 7.52
C PRO A 144 -0.72 4.02 7.30
N THR A 145 -0.78 5.19 6.66
CA THR A 145 -2.02 5.91 6.34
C THR A 145 -2.90 5.07 5.41
N TYR A 146 -2.31 4.45 4.38
CA TYR A 146 -3.04 3.58 3.45
C TYR A 146 -3.62 2.36 4.17
N VAL A 147 -2.80 1.63 4.93
CA VAL A 147 -3.24 0.43 5.67
C VAL A 147 -4.29 0.78 6.73
N ARG A 148 -4.21 1.97 7.34
CA ARG A 148 -5.21 2.47 8.28
C ARG A 148 -6.54 2.75 7.60
N GLY A 149 -6.51 3.30 6.37
CA GLY A 149 -7.70 3.45 5.54
C GLY A 149 -8.38 2.11 5.23
N GLU A 150 -7.60 1.10 4.83
CA GLU A 150 -8.10 -0.28 4.62
C GLU A 150 -8.65 -0.90 5.92
N ALA A 151 -8.00 -0.65 7.06
CA ALA A 151 -8.47 -1.14 8.36
C ALA A 151 -9.82 -0.51 8.77
N TYR A 152 -10.01 0.79 8.52
CA TYR A 152 -11.30 1.44 8.73
C TYR A 152 -12.38 0.92 7.77
N LEU A 153 -12.05 0.63 6.52
CA LEU A 153 -12.98 -0.02 5.59
C LEU A 153 -13.43 -1.39 6.11
N ALA A 154 -12.47 -2.21 6.53
CA ALA A 154 -12.73 -3.54 7.08
C ALA A 154 -13.54 -3.48 8.41
N ALA A 155 -13.37 -2.40 9.19
CA ALA A 155 -14.13 -2.15 10.42
C ALA A 155 -15.52 -1.53 10.16
N GLY A 156 -15.94 -1.31 8.92
CA GLY A 156 -17.22 -0.68 8.59
C GLY A 156 -17.27 0.84 8.82
N GLN A 157 -16.13 1.49 9.03
CA GLN A 157 -16.01 2.91 9.39
C GLN A 157 -15.71 3.78 8.16
N GLY A 158 -16.67 3.92 7.27
CA GLY A 158 -16.52 4.58 5.97
C GLY A 158 -16.00 6.02 6.06
N SER A 159 -16.49 6.83 7.01
CA SER A 159 -16.05 8.23 7.17
C SER A 159 -14.58 8.33 7.55
N ALA A 160 -14.13 7.50 8.50
CA ALA A 160 -12.73 7.45 8.92
C ALA A 160 -11.82 6.95 7.79
N ALA A 161 -12.26 5.92 7.06
CA ALA A 161 -11.54 5.42 5.90
C ALA A 161 -11.36 6.49 4.81
N ALA A 162 -12.45 7.22 4.48
CA ALA A 162 -12.40 8.29 3.49
C ALA A 162 -11.41 9.40 3.89
N ALA A 163 -11.34 9.74 5.19
CA ALA A 163 -10.41 10.73 5.70
C ALA A 163 -8.94 10.28 5.56
N GLU A 164 -8.62 9.01 5.83
CA GLU A 164 -7.26 8.49 5.64
C GLU A 164 -6.83 8.50 4.17
N PHE A 165 -7.68 8.01 3.26
CA PHE A 165 -7.38 8.07 1.83
C PHE A 165 -7.28 9.51 1.31
N GLN A 166 -8.09 10.43 1.85
CA GLN A 166 -7.98 11.85 1.49
C GLN A 166 -6.63 12.45 1.89
N LYS A 167 -6.09 12.10 3.08
CA LYS A 167 -4.75 12.54 3.48
C LYS A 167 -3.67 12.17 2.44
N ILE A 168 -3.76 10.96 1.87
CA ILE A 168 -2.82 10.52 0.83
C ILE A 168 -2.96 11.41 -0.41
N LEU A 169 -4.19 11.70 -0.84
CA LEU A 169 -4.49 12.52 -2.01
C LEU A 169 -4.06 13.98 -1.83
N ASP A 170 -4.22 14.53 -0.61
CA ASP A 170 -3.82 15.89 -0.26
C ASP A 170 -2.28 16.07 -0.22
N HIS A 171 -1.53 14.95 -0.10
CA HIS A 171 -0.08 14.95 -0.01
C HIS A 171 0.58 14.30 -1.25
N SER A 172 0.01 14.55 -2.43
CA SER A 172 0.51 13.99 -3.70
C SER A 172 1.99 14.29 -3.97
N GLY A 173 2.51 15.42 -3.47
CA GLY A 173 3.93 15.79 -3.55
C GLY A 173 4.86 14.89 -2.71
N ILE A 174 4.35 14.22 -1.66
CA ILE A 174 5.09 13.22 -0.88
C ILE A 174 4.93 11.84 -1.52
N VAL A 175 3.74 11.52 -1.96
CA VAL A 175 3.36 10.19 -2.47
C VAL A 175 3.93 9.93 -3.88
N TRP A 176 4.06 10.97 -4.69
CA TRP A 176 4.59 10.89 -6.06
C TRP A 176 3.93 9.78 -6.88
N ASN A 177 4.75 8.80 -7.32
CA ASN A 177 4.34 7.66 -8.12
C ASN A 177 4.16 6.37 -7.30
N CYS A 178 4.02 6.46 -5.97
CA CYS A 178 3.73 5.32 -5.12
C CYS A 178 2.36 4.72 -5.49
N TRP A 179 2.25 3.40 -5.40
CA TRP A 179 1.00 2.69 -5.65
C TRP A 179 -0.12 3.11 -4.68
N THR A 180 0.22 3.56 -3.46
CA THR A 180 -0.72 4.07 -2.47
C THR A 180 -1.50 5.28 -2.97
N GLY A 181 -0.86 6.20 -3.71
CA GLY A 181 -1.53 7.35 -4.32
C GLY A 181 -2.57 6.94 -5.36
N ALA A 182 -2.21 5.99 -6.22
CA ALA A 182 -3.12 5.48 -7.23
C ALA A 182 -4.33 4.77 -6.59
N LEU A 183 -4.11 3.94 -5.57
CA LEU A 183 -5.18 3.18 -4.92
C LEU A 183 -5.96 3.98 -3.87
N ALA A 184 -5.44 5.11 -3.37
CA ALA A 184 -6.20 5.98 -2.48
C ALA A 184 -7.49 6.52 -3.13
N HIS A 185 -7.49 6.75 -4.45
CA HIS A 185 -8.72 7.09 -5.17
C HIS A 185 -9.77 5.98 -5.09
N LEU A 186 -9.36 4.71 -5.27
CA LEU A 186 -10.25 3.56 -5.15
C LEU A 186 -10.70 3.35 -3.69
N GLY A 187 -9.77 3.44 -2.74
CA GLY A 187 -10.08 3.34 -1.31
C GLY A 187 -11.11 4.38 -0.88
N LYS A 188 -10.97 5.63 -1.33
CA LYS A 188 -11.96 6.69 -1.07
C LYS A 188 -13.32 6.40 -1.72
N ALA A 189 -13.34 5.82 -2.92
CA ALA A 189 -14.59 5.42 -3.58
C ALA A 189 -15.30 4.32 -2.79
N ARG A 190 -14.57 3.29 -2.35
CA ARG A 190 -15.07 2.22 -1.48
C ARG A 190 -15.59 2.75 -0.13
N ALA A 191 -14.89 3.72 0.46
CA ALA A 191 -15.28 4.37 1.71
C ALA A 191 -16.61 5.13 1.57
N ASN A 192 -16.77 5.93 0.51
CA ASN A 192 -18.02 6.60 0.21
C ASN A 192 -19.17 5.61 -0.09
N ALA A 193 -18.88 4.51 -0.80
CA ALA A 193 -19.86 3.46 -1.06
C ALA A 193 -20.26 2.73 0.24
N LEU A 194 -19.36 2.56 1.18
CA LEU A 194 -19.67 2.04 2.50
C LEU A 194 -20.57 3.01 3.27
N GLN A 195 -20.27 4.31 3.28
CA GLN A 195 -21.12 5.33 3.89
C GLN A 195 -22.54 5.31 3.33
N SER A 196 -22.69 5.19 1.99
CA SER A 196 -24.03 5.16 1.37
C SER A 196 -24.88 3.97 1.83
N ARG A 197 -24.25 2.88 2.28
CA ARG A 197 -24.94 1.69 2.80
C ARG A 197 -25.20 1.73 4.31
N THR A 198 -24.45 2.56 5.05
CA THR A 198 -24.50 2.62 6.52
C THR A 198 -25.16 3.89 7.05
N SER A 199 -25.34 4.92 6.22
CA SER A 199 -26.09 6.14 6.53
C SER A 199 -27.55 6.01 6.08
N GLN A 200 -28.39 7.00 6.40
CA GLN A 200 -29.81 7.07 6.02
C GLN A 200 -30.15 8.43 5.38
N GLY A 201 -31.23 8.47 4.59
CA GLY A 201 -31.78 9.68 4.01
C GLY A 201 -30.76 10.44 3.13
N ALA A 202 -30.79 11.75 3.19
CA ALA A 202 -29.97 12.63 2.35
C ALA A 202 -28.46 12.39 2.48
N GLU A 203 -27.98 11.90 3.64
CA GLU A 203 -26.57 11.56 3.81
C GLU A 203 -26.18 10.32 3.00
N ALA A 204 -27.02 9.29 2.98
CA ALA A 204 -26.80 8.10 2.17
C ALA A 204 -26.76 8.44 0.67
N ASP A 205 -27.69 9.29 0.21
CA ASP A 205 -27.75 9.75 -1.18
C ASP A 205 -26.50 10.57 -1.55
N ALA A 206 -26.10 11.50 -0.69
CA ALA A 206 -24.91 12.30 -0.90
C ALA A 206 -23.63 11.42 -0.94
N ALA A 207 -23.54 10.42 -0.08
CA ALA A 207 -22.43 9.47 -0.07
C ALA A 207 -22.39 8.62 -1.34
N ARG A 208 -23.55 8.17 -1.84
CA ARG A 208 -23.66 7.46 -3.12
C ARG A 208 -23.19 8.31 -4.29
N VAL A 209 -23.59 9.56 -4.35
CA VAL A 209 -23.15 10.50 -5.40
C VAL A 209 -21.63 10.67 -5.35
N ARG A 210 -21.05 10.86 -4.14
CA ARG A 210 -19.60 10.94 -3.97
C ARG A 210 -18.89 9.66 -4.40
N ALA A 211 -19.44 8.49 -4.07
CA ALA A 211 -18.88 7.21 -4.47
C ALA A 211 -18.83 7.07 -5.99
N LEU A 212 -19.95 7.31 -6.68
CA LEU A 212 -20.03 7.25 -8.15
C LEU A 212 -19.03 8.19 -8.81
N ALA A 213 -18.93 9.44 -8.34
CA ALA A 213 -17.97 10.41 -8.86
C ALA A 213 -16.52 9.94 -8.66
N THR A 214 -16.19 9.39 -7.48
CA THR A 214 -14.83 8.95 -7.15
C THR A 214 -14.44 7.68 -7.92
N TYR A 215 -15.34 6.71 -8.09
CA TYR A 215 -15.12 5.55 -8.97
C TYR A 215 -14.89 5.97 -10.41
N LYS A 216 -15.74 6.86 -10.94
CA LYS A 216 -15.59 7.38 -12.31
C LYS A 216 -14.23 8.05 -12.50
N HIS A 217 -13.79 8.85 -11.52
CA HIS A 217 -12.48 9.47 -11.54
C HIS A 217 -11.35 8.43 -11.55
N PHE A 218 -11.38 7.44 -10.65
CA PHE A 218 -10.41 6.34 -10.62
C PHE A 218 -10.35 5.61 -11.97
N LEU A 219 -11.49 5.22 -12.52
CA LEU A 219 -11.57 4.51 -13.80
C LEU A 219 -11.06 5.36 -14.97
N THR A 220 -11.21 6.69 -14.89
CA THR A 220 -10.64 7.61 -15.88
C THR A 220 -9.12 7.66 -15.81
N LEU A 221 -8.54 7.70 -14.60
CA LEU A 221 -7.09 7.63 -14.39
C LEU A 221 -6.49 6.30 -14.88
N TRP A 222 -7.25 5.22 -14.78
CA TRP A 222 -6.82 3.86 -15.13
C TRP A 222 -7.34 3.38 -16.51
N LYS A 223 -7.80 4.30 -17.37
CA LYS A 223 -8.40 3.95 -18.67
C LYS A 223 -7.45 3.17 -19.60
N ASP A 224 -6.14 3.44 -19.50
CA ASP A 224 -5.10 2.82 -20.32
C ASP A 224 -4.32 1.71 -19.56
N ALA A 225 -4.81 1.30 -18.38
CA ALA A 225 -4.22 0.20 -17.62
C ALA A 225 -4.60 -1.15 -18.24
N ASP A 226 -3.75 -2.17 -18.01
CA ASP A 226 -4.00 -3.53 -18.48
C ASP A 226 -5.35 -4.02 -17.91
N SER A 227 -6.24 -4.43 -18.80
CA SER A 227 -7.63 -4.77 -18.46
C SER A 227 -7.79 -6.02 -17.58
N ASP A 228 -6.73 -6.83 -17.47
CA ASP A 228 -6.70 -8.05 -16.68
C ASP A 228 -6.26 -7.86 -15.23
N ILE A 229 -5.86 -6.63 -14.84
CA ILE A 229 -5.54 -6.31 -13.45
C ILE A 229 -6.74 -6.58 -12.55
N PRO A 230 -6.62 -7.48 -11.54
CA PRO A 230 -7.75 -7.86 -10.69
C PRO A 230 -8.42 -6.67 -10.00
N MET A 231 -7.64 -5.77 -9.41
CA MET A 231 -8.13 -4.56 -8.75
C MET A 231 -8.97 -3.66 -9.68
N LEU A 232 -8.60 -3.55 -10.97
CA LEU A 232 -9.37 -2.79 -11.95
C LEU A 232 -10.70 -3.47 -12.30
N LYS A 233 -10.70 -4.80 -12.41
CA LYS A 233 -11.94 -5.59 -12.64
C LYS A 233 -12.90 -5.43 -11.47
N GLU A 234 -12.38 -5.53 -10.25
CA GLU A 234 -13.17 -5.31 -9.03
C GLU A 234 -13.78 -3.91 -8.99
N ALA A 235 -12.98 -2.86 -9.23
CA ALA A 235 -13.44 -1.48 -9.24
C ALA A 235 -14.56 -1.24 -10.27
N LYS A 236 -14.44 -1.84 -11.46
CA LYS A 236 -15.51 -1.77 -12.50
C LYS A 236 -16.78 -2.46 -12.03
N ALA A 237 -16.68 -3.63 -11.41
CA ALA A 237 -17.83 -4.36 -10.88
C ALA A 237 -18.50 -3.63 -9.70
N GLU A 238 -17.69 -3.03 -8.80
CA GLU A 238 -18.18 -2.22 -7.69
C GLU A 238 -18.93 -0.97 -8.19
N TYR A 239 -18.38 -0.28 -9.18
CA TYR A 239 -19.00 0.89 -9.80
C TYR A 239 -20.34 0.54 -10.44
N ALA A 240 -20.41 -0.56 -11.22
CA ALA A 240 -21.62 -1.00 -11.87
C ALA A 240 -22.75 -1.34 -10.87
N LYS A 241 -22.42 -1.86 -9.67
CA LYS A 241 -23.42 -2.16 -8.63
C LYS A 241 -23.99 -0.91 -7.96
N LEU A 242 -23.34 0.24 -8.10
CA LEU A 242 -23.79 1.50 -7.52
C LEU A 242 -24.69 2.31 -8.47
N GLN A 243 -24.64 2.04 -9.77
CA GLN A 243 -25.51 2.67 -10.78
C GLN A 243 -26.93 2.16 -10.66
#